data_51714390be00c17d5ee957ef49e930d1
#
_entry.id   51714390be00c17d5ee957ef49e930d1
#
_cell.length_a   1.000
_cell.length_b   1.000
_cell.length_c   1.000
_cell.angle_alpha   90.00
_cell.angle_beta   90.00
_cell.angle_gamma   90.00
#
_symmetry.space_group_name_H-M   'P 1'
#
loop_
_entity.id
_entity.type
_entity.pdbx_description
1 polymer ?
#
loop_
_entity_poly.entity_id
_entity_poly.type
_entity_poly.pdbx_seq_one_letter_code
_entity_poly.pdbx_strand_id
1 'polypeptide(L)' 'GAAEEAAEPTEFNVTLTGFGSQKLQVIKEVRGITGLGLKEAKGLVDGVPQPLKEGVNKDEAAELKKQIEGAGGTVDIAPV' A
#
# COMPACT_ATOMS: atom_id res chain seq x y z
N GLY A 1 4.74 12.74 -27.91
CA GLY A 1 6.01 12.12 -27.89
C GLY A 1 6.56 11.88 -26.52
N ALA A 2 7.85 11.90 -26.45
CA ALA A 2 8.54 11.60 -25.20
C ALA A 2 8.13 12.52 -24.07
N ALA A 3 7.78 13.74 -24.37
CA ALA A 3 7.39 14.71 -23.36
C ALA A 3 6.10 14.30 -22.67
N GLU A 4 5.16 13.78 -23.42
CA GLU A 4 3.90 13.34 -22.83
C GLU A 4 4.12 12.10 -22.00
N GLU A 5 4.97 11.20 -22.46
CA GLU A 5 5.30 10.01 -21.69
C GLU A 5 5.94 10.39 -20.38
N ALA A 6 6.82 11.37 -20.40
CA ALA A 6 7.46 11.85 -19.19
C ALA A 6 6.48 12.49 -18.22
N ALA A 7 5.35 12.98 -18.72
CA ALA A 7 4.34 13.59 -17.87
C ALA A 7 3.48 12.55 -17.15
N GLU A 8 3.48 11.32 -17.60
CA GLU A 8 2.72 10.26 -16.93
C GLU A 8 3.57 9.61 -15.85
N PRO A 9 3.07 9.57 -14.62
CA PRO A 9 3.81 8.86 -13.57
C PRO A 9 3.86 7.37 -13.86
N THR A 10 5.03 6.79 -13.68
CA THR A 10 5.24 5.36 -13.85
C THR A 10 5.46 4.67 -12.52
N GLU A 11 5.63 5.46 -11.47
CA GLU A 11 5.83 4.93 -10.13
C GLU A 11 4.84 5.56 -9.18
N PHE A 12 4.42 4.78 -8.20
CA PHE A 12 3.41 5.20 -7.24
C PHE A 12 3.82 4.80 -5.84
N ASN A 13 3.33 5.56 -4.88
CA ASN A 13 3.47 5.21 -3.47
C ASN A 13 2.13 4.70 -2.98
N VAL A 14 2.15 3.59 -2.26
CA VAL A 14 0.96 3.00 -1.68
C VAL A 14 1.02 3.21 -0.18
N THR A 15 0.05 3.94 0.34
CA THR A 15 -0.01 4.32 1.75
C THR A 15 -1.23 3.66 2.39
N LEU A 16 -1.01 2.95 3.50
CA LEU A 16 -2.11 2.39 4.27
C LEU A 16 -2.74 3.51 5.08
N THR A 17 -4.03 3.76 4.87
CA THR A 17 -4.73 4.85 5.51
C THR A 17 -5.66 4.40 6.62
N GLY A 18 -6.03 3.13 6.65
CA GLY A 18 -6.88 2.60 7.69
C GLY A 18 -7.00 1.09 7.62
N PHE A 19 -7.53 0.52 8.66
CA PHE A 19 -7.71 -0.95 8.74
C PHE A 19 -9.17 -1.33 9.05
N GLY A 20 -10.05 -0.37 9.19
CA GLY A 20 -11.44 -0.63 9.48
C GLY A 20 -11.61 -1.45 10.74
N SER A 21 -12.46 -2.48 10.67
CA SER A 21 -12.67 -3.39 11.78
C SER A 21 -11.88 -4.70 11.64
N GLN A 22 -11.00 -4.78 10.63
CA GLN A 22 -10.28 -6.00 10.28
C GLN A 22 -8.79 -5.85 10.49
N LYS A 23 -8.40 -5.32 11.65
CA LYS A 23 -6.99 -5.01 11.91
C LYS A 23 -6.07 -6.21 11.72
N LEU A 24 -6.46 -7.37 12.25
CA LEU A 24 -5.62 -8.56 12.14
C LEU A 24 -5.44 -9.03 10.70
N GLN A 25 -6.49 -8.94 9.90
CA GLN A 25 -6.40 -9.31 8.49
C GLN A 25 -5.49 -8.35 7.73
N VAL A 26 -5.61 -7.05 8.03
CA VAL A 26 -4.75 -6.04 7.40
C VAL A 26 -3.29 -6.26 7.79
N ILE A 27 -3.03 -6.59 9.05
CA ILE A 27 -1.67 -6.88 9.51
C ILE A 27 -1.09 -8.06 8.73
N LYS A 28 -1.86 -9.11 8.52
CA LYS A 28 -1.41 -10.28 7.76
C LYS A 28 -1.07 -9.91 6.32
N GLU A 29 -1.91 -9.09 5.70
CA GLU A 29 -1.66 -8.64 4.33
C GLU A 29 -0.42 -7.76 4.25
N VAL A 30 -0.25 -6.86 5.20
CA VAL A 30 0.93 -6.00 5.27
C VAL A 30 2.20 -6.82 5.39
N ARG A 31 2.17 -7.87 6.20
CA ARG A 31 3.32 -8.77 6.35
C ARG A 31 3.66 -9.43 5.01
N GLY A 32 2.65 -9.90 4.31
CA GLY A 32 2.87 -10.55 3.01
C GLY A 32 3.38 -9.58 1.95
N ILE A 33 2.91 -8.35 1.99
CA ILE A 33 3.28 -7.34 1.01
C ILE A 33 4.70 -6.79 1.27
N THR A 34 5.00 -6.48 2.52
CA THR A 34 6.23 -5.79 2.87
C THR A 34 7.35 -6.71 3.34
N GLY A 35 7.01 -7.94 3.72
CA GLY A 35 7.99 -8.86 4.28
C GLY A 35 8.42 -8.51 5.70
N LEU A 36 7.72 -7.61 6.36
CA LEU A 36 8.03 -7.23 7.73
C LEU A 36 7.61 -8.32 8.72
N GLY A 37 8.24 -8.32 9.88
CA GLY A 37 7.83 -9.21 10.95
C GLY A 37 6.49 -8.78 11.53
N LEU A 38 5.88 -9.66 12.33
CA LEU A 38 4.57 -9.39 12.92
C LEU A 38 4.56 -8.10 13.74
N LYS A 39 5.56 -7.91 14.57
CA LYS A 39 5.66 -6.73 15.42
C LYS A 39 5.75 -5.43 14.60
N GLU A 40 6.56 -5.47 13.55
CA GLU A 40 6.75 -4.31 12.70
C GLU A 40 5.52 -4.00 11.87
N ALA A 41 4.89 -5.04 11.33
CA ALA A 41 3.65 -4.88 10.58
C ALA A 41 2.54 -4.32 11.47
N LYS A 42 2.45 -4.80 12.69
CA LYS A 42 1.48 -4.31 13.65
C LYS A 42 1.73 -2.83 13.97
N GLY A 43 2.98 -2.46 14.17
CA GLY A 43 3.35 -1.07 14.42
C GLY A 43 2.98 -0.16 13.26
N LEU A 44 3.19 -0.64 12.05
CA LEU A 44 2.84 0.11 10.85
C LEU A 44 1.32 0.32 10.77
N VAL A 45 0.56 -0.74 11.00
CA VAL A 45 -0.91 -0.66 10.95
C VAL A 45 -1.45 0.23 12.07
N ASP A 46 -0.87 0.12 13.25
CA ASP A 46 -1.29 0.97 14.39
C ASP A 46 -1.00 2.44 14.15
N GLY A 47 0.02 2.74 13.36
CA GLY A 47 0.46 4.12 13.11
C GLY A 47 -0.06 4.73 11.82
N VAL A 48 -1.12 4.17 11.23
CA VAL A 48 -1.66 4.72 9.98
C VAL A 48 -2.03 6.20 10.13
N PRO A 49 -1.88 7.00 9.05
CA PRO A 49 -1.41 6.58 7.72
C PRO A 49 0.09 6.33 7.66
N GLN A 50 0.47 5.23 7.03
CA GLN A 50 1.88 4.86 6.89
C GLN A 50 2.10 4.29 5.49
N PRO A 51 3.25 4.55 4.87
CA PRO A 51 3.52 3.99 3.55
C PRO A 51 3.73 2.48 3.63
N LEU A 52 3.09 1.76 2.73
CA LEU A 52 3.29 0.33 2.59
C LEU A 52 4.45 0.05 1.65
N LYS A 53 4.40 0.65 0.46
CA LYS A 53 5.43 0.54 -0.53
C LYS A 53 5.55 1.83 -1.30
N GLU A 54 6.75 2.09 -1.76
CA GLU A 54 7.04 3.29 -2.54
C GLU A 54 7.74 2.88 -3.83
N GLY A 55 7.51 3.64 -4.89
CA GLY A 55 8.17 3.39 -6.15
C GLY A 55 7.71 2.12 -6.85
N VAL A 56 6.44 1.75 -6.69
CA VAL A 56 5.87 0.58 -7.38
C VAL A 56 5.20 1.04 -8.65
N ASN A 57 5.08 0.11 -9.62
CA ASN A 57 4.40 0.44 -10.86
C ASN A 57 2.88 0.44 -10.64
N LYS A 58 2.16 0.90 -11.66
CA LYS A 58 0.70 1.03 -11.59
C LYS A 58 0.01 -0.30 -11.30
N ASP A 59 0.43 -1.35 -11.96
CA ASP A 59 -0.18 -2.66 -11.79
C ASP A 59 0.04 -3.19 -10.37
N GLU A 60 1.24 -3.03 -9.84
CA GLU A 60 1.56 -3.45 -8.49
C GLU A 60 0.79 -2.64 -7.47
N ALA A 61 0.70 -1.33 -7.67
CA ALA A 61 -0.07 -0.47 -6.78
C ALA A 61 -1.54 -0.89 -6.74
N ALA A 62 -2.12 -1.17 -7.90
CA ALA A 62 -3.51 -1.60 -7.97
C ALA A 62 -3.72 -2.94 -7.27
N GLU A 63 -2.77 -3.85 -7.40
CA GLU A 63 -2.84 -5.14 -6.74
C GLU A 63 -2.75 -5.03 -5.23
N LEU A 64 -1.84 -4.20 -4.74
CA LEU A 64 -1.71 -3.93 -3.31
C LEU A 64 -3.00 -3.36 -2.73
N LYS A 65 -3.58 -2.40 -3.45
CA LYS A 65 -4.86 -1.82 -3.05
C LYS A 65 -5.94 -2.89 -2.94
N LYS A 66 -6.02 -3.73 -3.94
CA LYS A 66 -7.01 -4.80 -3.97
C LYS A 66 -6.84 -5.76 -2.80
N GLN A 67 -5.61 -6.14 -2.51
CA GLN A 67 -5.32 -7.05 -1.40
C GLN A 67 -5.71 -6.43 -0.06
N ILE A 68 -5.36 -5.18 0.16
CA ILE A 68 -5.67 -4.50 1.41
C ILE A 68 -7.18 -4.29 1.57
N GLU A 69 -7.85 -3.90 0.50
CA GLU A 69 -9.31 -3.71 0.54
C GLU A 69 -10.03 -5.03 0.79
N GLY A 70 -9.51 -6.11 0.21
CA GLY A 70 -10.03 -7.44 0.47
C GLY A 70 -9.86 -7.86 1.92
N ALA A 71 -8.87 -7.33 2.60
CA ALA A 71 -8.65 -7.60 4.02
C ALA A 71 -9.41 -6.63 4.93
N GLY A 72 -10.15 -5.69 4.36
CA GLY A 72 -10.92 -4.73 5.13
C GLY A 72 -10.22 -3.41 5.41
N GLY A 73 -9.03 -3.23 4.85
CA GLY A 73 -8.29 -1.98 5.02
C GLY A 73 -8.54 -1.00 3.89
N THR A 74 -7.91 0.16 4.00
CA THR A 74 -7.96 1.18 2.96
C THR A 74 -6.55 1.68 2.66
N VAL A 75 -6.32 2.01 1.41
CA VAL A 75 -5.03 2.55 0.98
C VAL A 75 -5.24 3.75 0.07
N ASP A 76 -4.21 4.58 0.01
CA ASP A 76 -4.16 5.70 -0.90
C ASP A 76 -2.98 5.47 -1.85
N ILE A 77 -3.20 5.69 -3.13
CA ILE A 77 -2.17 5.55 -4.15
C ILE A 77 -1.90 6.93 -4.72
N ALA A 78 -0.65 7.35 -4.67
CA ALA A 78 -0.25 8.65 -5.17
C ALA A 78 0.96 8.50 -6.08
N PRO A 79 1.05 9.30 -7.15
CA PRO A 79 2.22 9.26 -8.01
C PRO A 79 3.44 9.78 -7.26
N VAL A 80 4.57 9.20 -7.61
CA VAL A 80 5.86 9.64 -7.05
C VAL A 80 6.28 10.98 -7.64
#